data_bc8e9cefd87b7da68214c8f89136de67
#
_entry.id   bc8e9cefd87b7da68214c8f89136de67
#
_cell.length_a   1.000
_cell.length_b   1.000
_cell.length_c   1.000
_cell.angle_alpha   90.00
_cell.angle_beta   90.00
_cell.angle_gamma   90.00
#
_symmetry.space_group_name_H-M   'P 1'
#
loop_
_entity.id
_entity.type
_entity.pdbx_description
1 polymer ?
#
loop_
_entity_poly.entity_id
_entity_poly.type
_entity_poly.pdbx_seq_one_letter_code
_entity_poly.pdbx_strand_id
1 'polypeptide(L)'
;MKRKQLSGKRIGIVFGTFAPMHIGHVDLITKAKRYNDNVLVIVSGSNGQEDRGTRAGLSLNRRFRYVREVFYDDELVVVDKLDEEGMPAYPEGWIPWVKHVKELIAKNTDTPEKVTFYVGEPEYVAELNEHYPQAQVELIERSIIDISATEIRDNPMENWRFITKPFRRHFTRKVLVVGSASGGKTTLVKDLARTYNAPCSLEYAREYQEKYNVRDDELDTNDYIHLLTDQYAQTADIIDKGQHSGLIFADTNSTVTKVYIDYYLKESISQEEFDTLDRLYQVTQARENGI
;
A
#
# COMPACT_ATOMS: atom_id res chain seq x y z
N MET A 1 -15.53 -3.31 13.77
CA MET A 1 -15.19 -4.41 12.84
C MET A 1 -14.57 -5.53 13.67
N LYS A 2 -15.14 -6.75 13.68
CA LYS A 2 -14.52 -7.88 14.39
C LYS A 2 -13.24 -8.28 13.65
N ARG A 3 -12.18 -8.56 14.39
CA ARG A 3 -10.94 -9.09 13.84
C ARG A 3 -11.22 -10.51 13.34
N LYS A 4 -10.76 -10.85 12.14
CA LYS A 4 -10.81 -12.24 11.64
C LYS A 4 -10.00 -13.13 12.57
N GLN A 5 -10.50 -14.33 12.86
CA GLN A 5 -9.83 -15.34 13.68
C GLN A 5 -9.77 -16.64 12.91
N LEU A 6 -8.75 -17.44 13.21
CA LEU A 6 -8.64 -18.80 12.69
C LEU A 6 -9.70 -19.68 13.39
N SER A 7 -10.56 -20.30 12.62
CA SER A 7 -11.68 -21.08 13.17
C SER A 7 -11.54 -22.60 12.98
N GLY A 8 -10.55 -23.01 12.21
CA GLY A 8 -10.31 -24.41 11.85
C GLY A 8 -9.24 -25.08 12.71
N LYS A 9 -9.09 -26.39 12.51
CA LYS A 9 -8.12 -27.25 13.19
C LYS A 9 -6.81 -27.42 12.41
N ARG A 10 -6.87 -27.32 11.08
CA ARG A 10 -5.73 -27.39 10.18
C ARG A 10 -5.37 -25.98 9.74
N ILE A 11 -4.20 -25.51 10.14
CA ILE A 11 -3.76 -24.14 9.88
C ILE A 11 -2.56 -24.17 8.93
N GLY A 12 -2.70 -23.55 7.78
CA GLY A 12 -1.59 -23.24 6.87
C GLY A 12 -0.88 -21.97 7.30
N ILE A 13 0.44 -21.97 7.28
CA ILE A 13 1.27 -20.77 7.56
C ILE A 13 2.01 -20.39 6.29
N VAL A 14 1.85 -19.15 5.86
CA VAL A 14 2.68 -18.53 4.82
C VAL A 14 3.30 -17.27 5.40
N PHE A 15 4.60 -17.11 5.30
CA PHE A 15 5.31 -15.96 5.84
C PHE A 15 6.24 -15.34 4.80
N GLY A 16 6.58 -14.09 5.00
CA GLY A 16 7.54 -13.40 4.15
C GLY A 16 7.58 -11.90 4.37
N THR A 17 8.57 -11.28 3.76
CA THR A 17 8.73 -9.81 3.80
C THR A 17 7.63 -9.09 3.00
N PHE A 18 7.16 -9.67 1.89
CA PHE A 18 6.14 -9.11 0.99
C PHE A 18 6.43 -7.65 0.57
N ALA A 19 7.59 -7.41 0.03
CA ALA A 19 8.02 -6.08 -0.39
C ALA A 19 8.38 -5.98 -1.91
N PRO A 20 7.38 -5.96 -2.82
CA PRO A 20 5.94 -6.05 -2.61
C PRO A 20 5.40 -7.48 -2.57
N MET A 21 4.13 -7.64 -2.13
CA MET A 21 3.37 -8.86 -2.41
C MET A 21 3.00 -8.89 -3.89
N HIS A 22 3.25 -10.02 -4.53
CA HIS A 22 2.97 -10.27 -5.94
C HIS A 22 2.12 -11.53 -6.14
N ILE A 23 1.64 -11.77 -7.36
CA ILE A 23 0.73 -12.87 -7.66
C ILE A 23 1.32 -14.25 -7.34
N GLY A 24 2.65 -14.43 -7.36
CA GLY A 24 3.30 -15.67 -6.91
C GLY A 24 3.08 -15.96 -5.41
N HIS A 25 3.07 -14.92 -4.57
CA HIS A 25 2.71 -15.09 -3.15
C HIS A 25 1.22 -15.43 -2.98
N VAL A 26 0.35 -14.82 -3.79
CA VAL A 26 -1.10 -15.11 -3.77
C VAL A 26 -1.36 -16.56 -4.19
N ASP A 27 -0.65 -17.07 -5.21
CA ASP A 27 -0.73 -18.47 -5.64
C ASP A 27 -0.31 -19.43 -4.52
N LEU A 28 0.79 -19.15 -3.84
CA LEU A 28 1.25 -19.94 -2.68
C LEU A 28 0.19 -19.99 -1.57
N ILE A 29 -0.39 -18.84 -1.23
CA ILE A 29 -1.46 -18.75 -0.23
C ILE A 29 -2.71 -19.51 -0.68
N THR A 30 -3.06 -19.41 -1.97
CA THR A 30 -4.20 -20.13 -2.56
C THR A 30 -3.99 -21.64 -2.51
N LYS A 31 -2.76 -22.13 -2.75
CA LYS A 31 -2.41 -23.55 -2.59
C LYS A 31 -2.54 -23.97 -1.13
N ALA A 32 -2.04 -23.18 -0.18
CA ALA A 32 -2.19 -23.45 1.25
C ALA A 32 -3.65 -23.58 1.68
N LYS A 33 -4.55 -22.74 1.16
CA LYS A 33 -6.00 -22.79 1.43
C LYS A 33 -6.67 -24.11 1.01
N ARG A 34 -6.16 -24.79 -0.01
CA ARG A 34 -6.76 -26.05 -0.51
C ARG A 34 -6.65 -27.20 0.49
N TYR A 35 -5.66 -27.15 1.36
CA TYR A 35 -5.32 -28.27 2.27
C TYR A 35 -5.55 -27.93 3.74
N ASN A 36 -5.92 -26.70 4.04
CA ASN A 36 -6.13 -26.22 5.41
C ASN A 36 -7.50 -25.57 5.57
N ASP A 37 -7.98 -25.52 6.79
CA ASP A 37 -9.25 -24.89 7.11
C ASP A 37 -9.12 -23.36 7.10
N ASN A 38 -7.94 -22.85 7.52
CA ASN A 38 -7.57 -21.43 7.43
C ASN A 38 -6.07 -21.29 7.12
N VAL A 39 -5.70 -20.12 6.64
CA VAL A 39 -4.29 -19.73 6.43
C VAL A 39 -3.96 -18.49 7.22
N LEU A 40 -2.89 -18.57 8.01
CA LEU A 40 -2.27 -17.41 8.65
C LEU A 40 -1.13 -16.90 7.76
N VAL A 41 -1.28 -15.69 7.26
CA VAL A 41 -0.24 -14.98 6.52
C VAL A 41 0.51 -14.06 7.47
N ILE A 42 1.80 -14.31 7.66
CA ILE A 42 2.66 -13.55 8.56
C ILE A 42 3.54 -12.60 7.74
N VAL A 43 3.29 -11.30 7.88
CA VAL A 43 4.18 -10.27 7.33
C VAL A 43 5.33 -10.06 8.28
N SER A 44 6.53 -10.52 7.89
CA SER A 44 7.73 -10.53 8.72
C SER A 44 8.71 -9.43 8.31
N GLY A 45 9.41 -8.84 9.29
CA GLY A 45 10.42 -7.81 9.08
C GLY A 45 10.42 -6.77 10.17
N SER A 46 11.13 -5.65 9.95
CA SER A 46 11.22 -4.54 10.90
C SER A 46 10.92 -3.19 10.25
N ASN A 47 10.85 -2.14 11.07
CA ASN A 47 10.79 -0.76 10.58
C ASN A 47 12.20 -0.11 10.51
N GLY A 48 13.25 -0.83 10.87
CA GLY A 48 14.64 -0.40 10.76
C GLY A 48 15.17 -0.44 9.33
N GLN A 49 16.25 0.28 9.06
CA GLN A 49 16.87 0.37 7.73
C GLN A 49 17.60 -0.91 7.29
N GLU A 50 17.78 -1.88 8.16
CA GLU A 50 18.28 -3.23 7.86
C GLU A 50 17.23 -4.05 7.05
N ASP A 51 15.93 -3.77 7.24
CA ASP A 51 14.86 -4.46 6.51
C ASP A 51 14.80 -4.02 5.05
N ARG A 52 14.78 -4.99 4.12
CA ARG A 52 14.76 -4.74 2.68
C ARG A 52 13.49 -4.00 2.23
N GLY A 53 12.36 -4.29 2.84
CA GLY A 53 11.09 -3.64 2.51
C GLY A 53 11.09 -2.19 2.97
N THR A 54 11.57 -1.93 4.19
CA THR A 54 11.67 -0.59 4.76
C THR A 54 12.64 0.29 3.97
N ARG A 55 13.80 -0.24 3.56
CA ARG A 55 14.72 0.46 2.63
C ARG A 55 14.08 0.80 1.30
N ALA A 56 13.18 -0.02 0.82
CA ALA A 56 12.42 0.24 -0.41
C ALA A 56 11.19 1.15 -0.19
N GLY A 57 11.05 1.80 0.97
CA GLY A 57 9.92 2.67 1.30
C GLY A 57 8.64 1.93 1.74
N LEU A 58 8.69 0.60 1.85
CA LEU A 58 7.60 -0.27 2.30
C LEU A 58 7.84 -0.73 3.73
N SER A 59 7.57 0.14 4.72
CA SER A 59 7.69 -0.21 6.14
C SER A 59 6.85 -1.44 6.49
N LEU A 60 7.20 -2.15 7.58
CA LEU A 60 6.45 -3.32 8.06
C LEU A 60 4.96 -3.02 8.23
N ASN A 61 4.63 -1.87 8.83
CA ASN A 61 3.24 -1.46 9.02
C ASN A 61 2.50 -1.21 7.69
N ARG A 62 3.17 -0.63 6.69
CA ARG A 62 2.60 -0.40 5.36
C ARG A 62 2.36 -1.73 4.64
N ARG A 63 3.33 -2.64 4.64
CA ARG A 63 3.21 -3.99 4.07
C ARG A 63 2.07 -4.77 4.72
N PHE A 64 2.01 -4.78 6.05
CA PHE A 64 0.94 -5.43 6.81
C PHE A 64 -0.45 -4.91 6.42
N ARG A 65 -0.61 -3.58 6.31
CA ARG A 65 -1.86 -2.98 5.86
C ARG A 65 -2.24 -3.42 4.45
N TYR A 66 -1.28 -3.39 3.52
CA TYR A 66 -1.53 -3.76 2.12
C TYR A 66 -1.82 -5.24 1.95
N VAL A 67 -1.12 -6.13 2.65
CA VAL A 67 -1.41 -7.57 2.62
C VAL A 67 -2.81 -7.86 3.18
N ARG A 68 -3.21 -7.20 4.27
CA ARG A 68 -4.58 -7.30 4.79
C ARG A 68 -5.64 -6.85 3.78
N GLU A 69 -5.32 -5.84 3.00
CA GLU A 69 -6.23 -5.35 1.97
C GLU A 69 -6.33 -6.31 0.78
N VAL A 70 -5.25 -7.03 0.43
CA VAL A 70 -5.30 -8.09 -0.59
C VAL A 70 -6.32 -9.16 -0.25
N PHE A 71 -6.48 -9.49 1.04
CA PHE A 71 -7.35 -10.57 1.55
C PHE A 71 -8.52 -10.04 2.39
N TYR A 72 -9.00 -8.81 2.14
CA TYR A 72 -10.03 -8.18 2.98
C TYR A 72 -11.37 -8.94 2.96
N ASP A 73 -11.71 -9.54 1.83
CA ASP A 73 -12.92 -10.30 1.54
C ASP A 73 -12.75 -11.83 1.67
N ASP A 74 -11.57 -12.32 2.00
CA ASP A 74 -11.26 -13.74 2.12
C ASP A 74 -11.36 -14.19 3.57
N GLU A 75 -12.46 -14.88 3.92
CA GLU A 75 -12.72 -15.36 5.28
C GLU A 75 -11.77 -16.50 5.74
N LEU A 76 -11.07 -17.15 4.82
CA LEU A 76 -10.14 -18.22 5.12
C LEU A 76 -8.71 -17.71 5.42
N VAL A 77 -8.44 -16.42 5.16
CA VAL A 77 -7.13 -15.82 5.34
C VAL A 77 -7.13 -14.85 6.50
N VAL A 78 -6.29 -15.13 7.48
CA VAL A 78 -5.96 -14.20 8.57
C VAL A 78 -4.57 -13.66 8.33
N VAL A 79 -4.41 -12.34 8.41
CA VAL A 79 -3.10 -11.69 8.26
C VAL A 79 -2.69 -11.10 9.59
N ASP A 80 -1.49 -11.45 10.04
CA ASP A 80 -0.84 -10.81 11.19
C ASP A 80 0.61 -10.42 10.83
N LYS A 81 1.26 -9.66 11.68
CA LYS A 81 2.64 -9.24 11.47
C LYS A 81 3.55 -9.75 12.58
N LEU A 82 4.79 -10.04 12.22
CA LEU A 82 5.88 -10.36 13.12
C LEU A 82 6.93 -9.27 12.99
N ASP A 83 7.17 -8.57 14.09
CA ASP A 83 8.21 -7.55 14.16
C ASP A 83 9.54 -8.21 14.58
N GLU A 84 10.53 -8.10 13.70
CA GLU A 84 11.87 -8.66 13.90
C GLU A 84 12.84 -7.64 14.54
N GLU A 85 12.34 -6.48 14.95
CA GLU A 85 13.19 -5.45 15.57
C GLU A 85 13.85 -6.01 16.85
N GLY A 86 15.19 -5.89 16.91
CA GLY A 86 15.99 -6.42 18.01
C GLY A 86 16.25 -7.92 17.99
N MET A 87 15.72 -8.67 16.98
CA MET A 87 16.10 -10.07 16.80
C MET A 87 17.53 -10.19 16.26
N PRO A 88 18.25 -11.25 16.65
CA PRO A 88 19.55 -11.57 16.02
C PRO A 88 19.37 -11.80 14.52
N ALA A 89 20.46 -11.61 13.76
CA ALA A 89 20.49 -12.04 12.36
C ALA A 89 20.35 -13.56 12.26
N TYR A 90 19.89 -14.05 11.12
CA TYR A 90 19.88 -15.49 10.82
C TYR A 90 21.31 -16.02 10.71
N PRO A 91 21.61 -17.27 11.19
CA PRO A 91 20.64 -18.28 11.64
C PRO A 91 20.13 -18.13 13.08
N GLU A 92 20.79 -17.39 13.97
CA GLU A 92 20.41 -17.28 15.39
C GLU A 92 19.00 -16.67 15.58
N GLY A 93 18.54 -15.91 14.61
CA GLY A 93 17.18 -15.32 14.57
C GLY A 93 16.05 -16.34 14.48
N TRP A 94 16.30 -17.60 14.05
CA TRP A 94 15.25 -18.60 13.93
C TRP A 94 14.56 -18.95 15.25
N ILE A 95 15.31 -19.06 16.34
CA ILE A 95 14.77 -19.42 17.65
C ILE A 95 13.74 -18.39 18.16
N PRO A 96 14.07 -17.08 18.27
CA PRO A 96 13.10 -16.06 18.67
C PRO A 96 11.98 -15.91 17.65
N TRP A 97 12.26 -16.05 16.35
CA TRP A 97 11.25 -15.97 15.30
C TRP A 97 10.19 -17.06 15.45
N VAL A 98 10.58 -18.32 15.60
CA VAL A 98 9.65 -19.45 15.81
C VAL A 98 8.84 -19.27 17.11
N LYS A 99 9.44 -18.76 18.17
CA LYS A 99 8.71 -18.42 19.40
C LYS A 99 7.57 -17.45 19.12
N HIS A 100 7.86 -16.35 18.41
CA HIS A 100 6.83 -15.35 18.05
C HIS A 100 5.77 -15.92 17.10
N VAL A 101 6.14 -16.80 16.17
CA VAL A 101 5.15 -17.49 15.32
C VAL A 101 4.19 -18.33 16.15
N LYS A 102 4.69 -19.06 17.16
CA LYS A 102 3.83 -19.83 18.09
C LYS A 102 2.88 -18.93 18.87
N GLU A 103 3.36 -17.79 19.33
CA GLU A 103 2.55 -16.77 20.01
C GLU A 103 1.46 -16.19 19.08
N LEU A 104 1.80 -15.93 17.80
CA LEU A 104 0.84 -15.47 16.80
C LEU A 104 -0.23 -16.52 16.49
N ILE A 105 0.14 -17.80 16.41
CA ILE A 105 -0.81 -18.89 16.24
C ILE A 105 -1.74 -18.93 17.45
N ALA A 106 -1.21 -18.98 18.67
CA ALA A 106 -2.00 -19.02 19.90
C ALA A 106 -2.92 -17.80 20.08
N LYS A 107 -2.51 -16.64 19.62
CA LYS A 107 -3.33 -15.41 19.62
C LYS A 107 -4.53 -15.49 18.67
N ASN A 108 -4.41 -16.24 17.59
CA ASN A 108 -5.41 -16.29 16.54
C ASN A 108 -6.27 -17.56 16.56
N THR A 109 -5.88 -18.61 17.30
CA THR A 109 -6.64 -19.87 17.49
C THR A 109 -6.33 -20.51 18.83
N ASP A 110 -7.30 -21.19 19.42
CA ASP A 110 -7.15 -21.80 20.73
C ASP A 110 -6.37 -23.14 20.68
N THR A 111 -6.60 -23.98 19.69
CA THR A 111 -5.98 -25.32 19.59
C THR A 111 -5.92 -25.84 18.16
N PRO A 112 -4.88 -25.53 17.38
CA PRO A 112 -4.71 -26.16 16.09
C PRO A 112 -4.31 -27.64 16.28
N GLU A 113 -4.98 -28.56 15.58
CA GLU A 113 -4.59 -29.98 15.56
C GLU A 113 -3.39 -30.21 14.63
N LYS A 114 -3.27 -29.39 13.60
CA LYS A 114 -2.21 -29.47 12.60
C LYS A 114 -1.78 -28.09 12.12
N VAL A 115 -0.47 -27.87 12.11
CA VAL A 115 0.17 -26.67 11.52
C VAL A 115 1.04 -27.09 10.35
N THR A 116 0.87 -26.45 9.20
CA THR A 116 1.67 -26.74 7.99
C THR A 116 2.23 -25.43 7.44
N PHE A 117 3.54 -25.31 7.38
CA PHE A 117 4.22 -24.21 6.69
C PHE A 117 4.27 -24.47 5.18
N TYR A 118 3.98 -23.45 4.40
CA TYR A 118 4.12 -23.45 2.94
C TYR A 118 5.22 -22.49 2.56
N VAL A 119 6.32 -23.01 2.03
CA VAL A 119 7.52 -22.25 1.68
C VAL A 119 7.86 -22.40 0.21
N GLY A 120 8.43 -21.35 -0.37
CA GLY A 120 8.89 -21.35 -1.76
C GLY A 120 10.40 -21.53 -1.92
N GLU A 121 11.14 -21.65 -0.80
CA GLU A 121 12.60 -21.71 -0.78
C GLU A 121 13.06 -22.91 0.05
N PRO A 122 13.94 -23.79 -0.53
CA PRO A 122 14.37 -25.02 0.13
C PRO A 122 15.09 -24.82 1.47
N GLU A 123 15.77 -23.67 1.62
CA GLU A 123 16.52 -23.32 2.83
C GLU A 123 15.62 -23.27 4.06
N TYR A 124 14.38 -22.84 3.91
CA TYR A 124 13.42 -22.77 5.03
C TYR A 124 12.96 -24.13 5.52
N VAL A 125 13.05 -25.18 4.69
CA VAL A 125 12.58 -26.53 5.06
C VAL A 125 13.43 -27.10 6.18
N ALA A 126 14.75 -27.01 6.06
CA ALA A 126 15.68 -27.51 7.08
C ALA A 126 15.49 -26.80 8.41
N GLU A 127 15.49 -25.46 8.39
CA GLU A 127 15.37 -24.62 9.57
C GLU A 127 14.03 -24.81 10.30
N LEU A 128 12.93 -24.87 9.57
CA LEU A 128 11.61 -25.07 10.17
C LEU A 128 11.48 -26.49 10.77
N ASN A 129 12.03 -27.52 10.12
CA ASN A 129 12.03 -28.88 10.68
C ASN A 129 12.87 -28.96 11.96
N GLU A 130 13.97 -28.22 12.05
CA GLU A 130 14.81 -28.16 13.25
C GLU A 130 14.13 -27.40 14.39
N HIS A 131 13.66 -26.18 14.12
CA HIS A 131 13.19 -25.27 15.16
C HIS A 131 11.69 -25.38 15.47
N TYR A 132 10.91 -26.02 14.57
CA TYR A 132 9.49 -26.28 14.78
C TYR A 132 9.08 -27.70 14.35
N PRO A 133 9.64 -28.77 14.98
CA PRO A 133 9.47 -30.17 14.55
C PRO A 133 8.02 -30.68 14.64
N GLN A 134 7.13 -29.98 15.36
CA GLN A 134 5.71 -30.35 15.46
C GLN A 134 4.88 -29.89 14.23
N ALA A 135 5.40 -28.98 13.43
CA ALA A 135 4.75 -28.54 12.21
C ALA A 135 5.16 -29.38 11.01
N GLN A 136 4.31 -29.44 10.01
CA GLN A 136 4.69 -29.95 8.69
C GLN A 136 5.25 -28.81 7.85
N VAL A 137 6.16 -29.11 6.94
CA VAL A 137 6.73 -28.14 6.00
C VAL A 137 6.54 -28.65 4.58
N GLU A 138 5.83 -27.89 3.76
CA GLU A 138 5.56 -28.19 2.36
C GLU A 138 6.32 -27.19 1.48
N LEU A 139 7.29 -27.70 0.71
CA LEU A 139 7.98 -26.91 -0.32
C LEU A 139 7.10 -26.84 -1.57
N ILE A 140 6.74 -25.64 -1.95
CA ILE A 140 5.94 -25.38 -3.15
C ILE A 140 6.84 -24.81 -4.25
N GLU A 141 7.03 -25.56 -5.30
CA GLU A 141 7.80 -25.09 -6.46
C GLU A 141 7.14 -23.87 -7.12
N ARG A 142 7.95 -22.87 -7.44
CA ARG A 142 7.55 -21.61 -8.11
C ARG A 142 7.34 -21.78 -9.62
N SER A 143 6.96 -22.96 -10.09
CA SER A 143 6.99 -23.37 -11.50
C SER A 143 6.06 -22.62 -12.45
N ILE A 144 5.05 -21.88 -11.95
CA ILE A 144 4.02 -21.24 -12.79
C ILE A 144 4.22 -19.74 -12.91
N ILE A 145 4.70 -19.09 -11.85
CA ILE A 145 4.88 -17.64 -11.80
C ILE A 145 6.31 -17.34 -11.36
N ASP A 146 7.18 -17.21 -12.34
CA ASP A 146 8.59 -16.90 -12.13
C ASP A 146 8.74 -15.36 -12.04
N ILE A 147 8.55 -14.84 -10.83
CA ILE A 147 8.72 -13.42 -10.50
C ILE A 147 9.17 -13.27 -9.04
N SER A 148 10.10 -12.38 -8.80
CA SER A 148 10.55 -12.03 -7.46
C SER A 148 10.18 -10.60 -7.08
N ALA A 149 10.08 -10.34 -5.76
CA ALA A 149 9.87 -8.98 -5.26
C ALA A 149 11.05 -8.07 -5.60
N THR A 150 12.26 -8.61 -5.81
CA THR A 150 13.45 -7.86 -6.23
C THR A 150 13.31 -7.38 -7.67
N GLU A 151 12.97 -8.26 -8.60
CA GLU A 151 12.72 -7.90 -10.00
C GLU A 151 11.62 -6.84 -10.13
N ILE A 152 10.57 -6.94 -9.31
CA ILE A 152 9.51 -5.92 -9.29
C ILE A 152 10.05 -4.58 -8.80
N ARG A 153 10.87 -4.55 -7.74
CA ARG A 153 11.47 -3.28 -7.26
C ARG A 153 12.40 -2.64 -8.28
N ASP A 154 13.16 -3.47 -8.99
CA ASP A 154 14.11 -2.99 -10.01
C ASP A 154 13.37 -2.45 -11.24
N ASN A 155 12.30 -3.11 -11.69
CA ASN A 155 11.52 -2.74 -12.88
C ASN A 155 10.01 -2.84 -12.64
N PRO A 156 9.42 -1.95 -11.82
CA PRO A 156 8.02 -2.07 -11.43
C PRO A 156 7.04 -1.89 -12.60
N MET A 157 7.37 -1.07 -13.60
CA MET A 157 6.48 -0.83 -14.74
C MET A 157 6.40 -2.03 -15.67
N GLU A 158 7.50 -2.70 -15.93
CA GLU A 158 7.54 -3.92 -16.76
C GLU A 158 6.82 -5.08 -16.05
N ASN A 159 6.92 -5.13 -14.73
CA ASN A 159 6.35 -6.16 -13.88
C ASN A 159 4.98 -5.77 -13.28
N TRP A 160 4.35 -4.69 -13.77
CA TRP A 160 3.12 -4.12 -13.21
C TRP A 160 2.00 -5.13 -13.01
N ARG A 161 1.81 -6.04 -13.96
CA ARG A 161 0.76 -7.07 -13.93
C ARG A 161 0.92 -8.05 -12.77
N PHE A 162 2.14 -8.24 -12.26
CA PHE A 162 2.44 -9.15 -11.17
C PHE A 162 2.23 -8.54 -9.78
N ILE A 163 2.18 -7.20 -9.69
CA ILE A 163 2.01 -6.48 -8.42
C ILE A 163 0.54 -6.57 -7.98
N THR A 164 0.30 -6.98 -6.73
CA THR A 164 -1.06 -6.96 -6.19
C THR A 164 -1.58 -5.52 -6.05
N LYS A 165 -2.89 -5.35 -6.28
CA LYS A 165 -3.54 -4.04 -6.39
C LYS A 165 -3.17 -3.05 -5.26
N PRO A 166 -3.21 -3.41 -3.95
CA PRO A 166 -2.85 -2.49 -2.89
C PRO A 166 -1.39 -2.00 -2.95
N PHE A 167 -0.46 -2.85 -3.40
CA PHE A 167 0.95 -2.48 -3.52
C PHE A 167 1.26 -1.60 -4.74
N ARG A 168 0.40 -1.55 -5.74
CA ARG A 168 0.55 -0.67 -6.92
C ARG A 168 0.63 0.80 -6.54
N ARG A 169 -0.03 1.23 -5.45
CA ARG A 169 0.05 2.59 -4.90
C ARG A 169 1.49 3.05 -4.68
N HIS A 170 2.35 2.16 -4.19
CA HIS A 170 3.74 2.47 -3.89
C HIS A 170 4.59 2.72 -5.15
N PHE A 171 4.22 2.10 -6.26
CA PHE A 171 4.97 2.16 -7.52
C PHE A 171 4.36 3.11 -8.56
N THR A 172 3.19 3.70 -8.26
CA THR A 172 2.54 4.66 -9.16
C THR A 172 3.40 5.90 -9.33
N ARG A 173 3.56 6.35 -10.57
CA ARG A 173 4.26 7.59 -10.92
C ARG A 173 3.24 8.65 -11.32
N LYS A 174 3.23 9.76 -10.59
CA LYS A 174 2.38 10.91 -10.87
C LYS A 174 3.14 11.94 -11.70
N VAL A 175 2.61 12.27 -12.87
CA VAL A 175 3.11 13.34 -13.74
C VAL A 175 2.19 14.54 -13.57
N LEU A 176 2.73 15.60 -12.98
CA LEU A 176 2.00 16.83 -12.70
C LEU A 176 2.26 17.85 -13.82
N VAL A 177 1.21 18.40 -14.41
CA VAL A 177 1.27 19.49 -15.38
C VAL A 177 0.83 20.77 -14.69
N VAL A 178 1.73 21.72 -14.57
CA VAL A 178 1.48 23.02 -13.93
C VAL A 178 1.72 24.18 -14.91
N GLY A 179 1.12 25.32 -14.63
CA GLY A 179 1.28 26.55 -15.43
C GLY A 179 0.10 27.51 -15.23
N SER A 180 0.13 28.66 -15.89
CA SER A 180 -0.90 29.70 -15.81
C SER A 180 -2.28 29.20 -16.25
N ALA A 181 -3.32 29.90 -15.80
CA ALA A 181 -4.69 29.68 -16.27
C ALA A 181 -4.76 29.77 -17.80
N SER A 182 -5.67 29.04 -18.40
CA SER A 182 -5.89 28.99 -19.86
C SER A 182 -4.70 28.56 -20.73
N GLY A 183 -3.61 28.02 -20.12
CA GLY A 183 -2.40 27.56 -20.83
C GLY A 183 -2.53 26.19 -21.50
N GLY A 184 -3.72 25.59 -21.57
CA GLY A 184 -3.93 24.28 -22.22
C GLY A 184 -3.56 23.07 -21.37
N LYS A 185 -3.28 23.22 -20.06
CA LYS A 185 -2.89 22.14 -19.14
C LYS A 185 -3.86 20.94 -19.20
N THR A 186 -5.14 21.21 -19.01
CA THR A 186 -6.20 20.18 -19.00
C THR A 186 -6.24 19.38 -20.32
N THR A 187 -6.07 20.07 -21.46
CA THR A 187 -6.00 19.41 -22.75
C THR A 187 -4.79 18.49 -22.84
N LEU A 188 -3.61 19.01 -22.47
CA LEU A 188 -2.38 18.22 -22.46
C LEU A 188 -2.48 17.00 -21.53
N VAL A 189 -3.01 17.18 -20.32
CA VAL A 189 -3.22 16.08 -19.35
C VAL A 189 -4.12 14.99 -19.95
N LYS A 190 -5.23 15.37 -20.57
CA LYS A 190 -6.16 14.43 -21.22
C LYS A 190 -5.51 13.71 -22.41
N ASP A 191 -4.71 14.40 -23.21
CA ASP A 191 -4.01 13.81 -24.35
C ASP A 191 -2.90 12.86 -23.93
N LEU A 192 -2.12 13.22 -22.91
CA LEU A 192 -1.14 12.32 -22.30
C LEU A 192 -1.82 11.08 -21.70
N ALA A 193 -2.92 11.25 -20.96
CA ALA A 193 -3.68 10.15 -20.38
C ALA A 193 -4.16 9.17 -21.46
N ARG A 194 -4.68 9.67 -22.60
CA ARG A 194 -5.08 8.84 -23.74
C ARG A 194 -3.88 8.15 -24.39
N THR A 195 -2.79 8.88 -24.61
CA THR A 195 -1.59 8.36 -25.28
C THR A 195 -0.95 7.21 -24.50
N TYR A 196 -0.90 7.33 -23.16
CA TYR A 196 -0.30 6.34 -22.30
C TYR A 196 -1.28 5.34 -21.69
N ASN A 197 -2.57 5.38 -22.11
CA ASN A 197 -3.65 4.58 -21.52
C ASN A 197 -3.64 4.63 -19.99
N ALA A 198 -3.52 5.82 -19.44
CA ALA A 198 -3.42 6.11 -18.03
C ALA A 198 -4.58 6.97 -17.54
N PRO A 199 -4.99 6.89 -16.27
CA PRO A 199 -5.97 7.80 -15.72
C PRO A 199 -5.41 9.22 -15.57
N CYS A 200 -6.32 10.20 -15.44
CA CYS A 200 -5.95 11.57 -15.09
C CYS A 200 -6.78 12.08 -13.92
N SER A 201 -6.15 12.92 -13.09
CA SER A 201 -6.77 13.72 -12.04
C SER A 201 -6.89 15.16 -12.55
N LEU A 202 -8.12 15.62 -12.74
CA LEU A 202 -8.38 16.96 -13.21
C LEU A 202 -8.46 17.95 -12.03
N GLU A 203 -8.45 19.23 -12.34
CA GLU A 203 -8.56 20.31 -11.36
C GLU A 203 -9.94 20.28 -10.69
N TYR A 204 -9.99 19.92 -9.40
CA TYR A 204 -11.23 19.83 -8.63
C TYR A 204 -11.90 21.20 -8.44
N ALA A 205 -11.11 22.28 -8.41
CA ALA A 205 -11.64 23.63 -8.26
C ALA A 205 -12.69 23.98 -9.31
N ARG A 206 -12.55 23.51 -10.55
CA ARG A 206 -13.55 23.74 -11.60
C ARG A 206 -14.86 23.07 -11.31
N GLU A 207 -14.83 21.80 -10.91
CA GLU A 207 -16.03 21.05 -10.54
C GLU A 207 -16.71 21.70 -9.33
N TYR A 208 -15.93 22.13 -8.34
CA TYR A 208 -16.39 22.83 -7.16
C TYR A 208 -17.10 24.15 -7.51
N GLN A 209 -16.45 25.01 -8.30
CA GLN A 209 -16.97 26.29 -8.72
C GLN A 209 -18.24 26.18 -9.58
N GLU A 210 -18.28 25.22 -10.50
CA GLU A 210 -19.48 24.92 -11.28
C GLU A 210 -20.65 24.46 -10.39
N LYS A 211 -20.37 23.58 -9.44
CA LYS A 211 -21.38 23.05 -8.52
C LYS A 211 -22.01 24.11 -7.62
N TYR A 212 -21.18 25.00 -7.06
CA TYR A 212 -21.63 26.02 -6.12
C TYR A 212 -21.89 27.38 -6.77
N ASN A 213 -21.61 27.52 -8.08
CA ASN A 213 -21.73 28.75 -8.86
C ASN A 213 -20.96 29.92 -8.24
N VAL A 214 -19.69 29.68 -7.85
CA VAL A 214 -18.78 30.67 -7.24
C VAL A 214 -17.57 30.91 -8.13
N ARG A 215 -17.02 32.14 -8.07
CA ARG A 215 -15.83 32.55 -8.83
C ARG A 215 -14.60 32.58 -7.93
N ASP A 216 -13.41 32.68 -8.52
CA ASP A 216 -12.13 32.71 -7.80
C ASP A 216 -12.07 33.79 -6.71
N ASP A 217 -12.66 34.97 -6.97
CA ASP A 217 -12.69 36.13 -6.09
C ASP A 217 -13.80 36.07 -5.01
N GLU A 218 -14.63 35.02 -5.04
CA GLU A 218 -15.71 34.77 -4.08
C GLU A 218 -15.40 33.60 -3.11
N LEU A 219 -14.31 32.90 -3.36
CA LEU A 219 -13.92 31.73 -2.52
C LEU A 219 -13.45 32.21 -1.14
N ASP A 220 -13.98 31.56 -0.10
CA ASP A 220 -13.62 31.81 1.30
C ASP A 220 -12.68 30.72 1.87
N THR A 221 -12.37 30.83 3.17
CA THR A 221 -11.52 29.86 3.89
C THR A 221 -12.05 28.44 3.83
N ASN A 222 -13.38 28.25 3.92
CA ASN A 222 -14.00 26.92 3.89
C ASN A 222 -13.91 26.30 2.50
N ASP A 223 -14.08 27.11 1.47
CA ASP A 223 -13.92 26.65 0.08
C ASP A 223 -12.49 26.11 -0.16
N TYR A 224 -11.47 26.86 0.28
CA TYR A 224 -10.08 26.40 0.13
C TYR A 224 -9.73 25.17 0.96
N ILE A 225 -10.40 24.93 2.10
CA ILE A 225 -10.28 23.67 2.83
C ILE A 225 -10.76 22.51 1.93
N HIS A 226 -11.91 22.67 1.28
CA HIS A 226 -12.42 21.68 0.33
C HIS A 226 -11.49 21.52 -0.88
N LEU A 227 -11.03 22.59 -1.47
CA LEU A 227 -10.14 22.52 -2.62
C LEU A 227 -8.84 21.78 -2.32
N LEU A 228 -8.25 21.95 -1.13
CA LEU A 228 -7.06 21.23 -0.71
C LEU A 228 -7.33 19.75 -0.44
N THR A 229 -8.41 19.45 0.32
CA THR A 229 -8.69 18.08 0.78
C THR A 229 -9.27 17.21 -0.33
N ASP A 230 -10.18 17.74 -1.11
CA ASP A 230 -10.92 16.95 -2.10
C ASP A 230 -10.10 16.73 -3.38
N GLN A 231 -9.24 17.68 -3.76
CA GLN A 231 -8.24 17.47 -4.81
C GLN A 231 -7.32 16.31 -4.46
N TYR A 232 -6.82 16.27 -3.22
CA TYR A 232 -6.03 15.16 -2.73
C TYR A 232 -6.83 13.85 -2.73
N ALA A 233 -8.06 13.85 -2.20
CA ALA A 233 -8.92 12.68 -2.12
C ALA A 233 -9.23 12.09 -3.52
N GLN A 234 -9.55 12.95 -4.50
CA GLN A 234 -9.77 12.56 -5.90
C GLN A 234 -8.54 11.86 -6.50
N THR A 235 -7.37 12.45 -6.34
CA THR A 235 -6.12 11.87 -6.86
C THR A 235 -5.81 10.52 -6.17
N ALA A 236 -5.96 10.46 -4.85
CA ALA A 236 -5.74 9.25 -4.07
C ALA A 236 -6.72 8.11 -4.47
N ASP A 237 -8.00 8.43 -4.70
CA ASP A 237 -9.01 7.45 -5.16
C ASP A 237 -8.64 6.85 -6.52
N ILE A 238 -8.17 7.67 -7.46
CA ILE A 238 -7.71 7.21 -8.77
C ILE A 238 -6.54 6.23 -8.63
N ILE A 239 -5.57 6.56 -7.77
CA ILE A 239 -4.41 5.70 -7.49
C ILE A 239 -4.85 4.41 -6.80
N ASP A 240 -5.76 4.50 -5.84
CA ASP A 240 -6.28 3.36 -5.08
C ASP A 240 -7.07 2.37 -5.95
N LYS A 241 -7.72 2.83 -7.00
CA LYS A 241 -8.39 1.95 -7.97
C LYS A 241 -7.43 1.00 -8.68
N GLY A 242 -6.14 1.36 -8.80
CA GLY A 242 -5.05 0.48 -9.25
C GLY A 242 -5.25 -0.17 -10.62
N GLN A 243 -6.11 0.41 -11.47
CA GLN A 243 -6.47 -0.13 -12.80
C GLN A 243 -5.62 0.46 -13.94
N HIS A 244 -4.57 1.18 -13.61
CA HIS A 244 -3.70 1.89 -14.55
C HIS A 244 -2.37 1.15 -14.75
N SER A 245 -1.59 1.61 -15.71
CA SER A 245 -0.27 1.07 -16.08
C SER A 245 0.89 1.59 -15.21
N GLY A 246 0.61 2.09 -14.01
CA GLY A 246 1.61 2.69 -13.13
C GLY A 246 1.82 4.18 -13.34
N LEU A 247 1.14 4.80 -14.30
CA LEU A 247 1.17 6.24 -14.54
C LEU A 247 -0.17 6.88 -14.19
N ILE A 248 -0.11 8.13 -13.68
CA ILE A 248 -1.25 9.03 -13.55
C ILE A 248 -0.83 10.43 -13.97
N PHE A 249 -1.67 11.14 -14.71
CA PHE A 249 -1.46 12.52 -15.09
C PHE A 249 -2.37 13.42 -14.27
N ALA A 250 -1.83 14.49 -13.68
CA ALA A 250 -2.57 15.43 -12.86
C ALA A 250 -2.47 16.86 -13.41
N ASP A 251 -3.59 17.55 -13.46
CA ASP A 251 -3.71 18.93 -13.97
C ASP A 251 -3.36 19.98 -12.91
N THR A 252 -3.41 19.59 -11.63
CA THR A 252 -3.12 20.47 -10.49
C THR A 252 -2.72 19.69 -9.25
N ASN A 253 -2.30 20.40 -8.21
CA ASN A 253 -2.02 19.87 -6.88
C ASN A 253 -2.21 20.95 -5.81
N SER A 254 -2.02 20.58 -4.54
CA SER A 254 -2.11 21.48 -3.38
C SER A 254 -1.21 22.74 -3.50
N THR A 255 -0.07 22.64 -4.18
CA THR A 255 0.84 23.80 -4.37
C THR A 255 0.21 24.87 -5.25
N VAL A 256 -0.52 24.49 -6.29
CA VAL A 256 -1.26 25.43 -7.13
C VAL A 256 -2.37 26.11 -6.31
N THR A 257 -3.14 25.32 -5.54
CA THR A 257 -4.17 25.86 -4.65
C THR A 257 -3.59 26.86 -3.64
N LYS A 258 -2.39 26.57 -3.08
CA LYS A 258 -1.70 27.50 -2.16
C LYS A 258 -1.37 28.83 -2.79
N VAL A 259 -0.99 28.87 -4.07
CA VAL A 259 -0.75 30.14 -4.79
C VAL A 259 -2.02 30.98 -4.84
N TYR A 260 -3.19 30.38 -5.05
CA TYR A 260 -4.47 31.08 -5.04
C TYR A 260 -4.85 31.57 -3.64
N ILE A 261 -4.62 30.78 -2.58
CA ILE A 261 -4.78 31.19 -1.18
C ILE A 261 -3.93 32.43 -0.89
N ASP A 262 -2.66 32.41 -1.27
CA ASP A 262 -1.75 33.54 -1.05
C ASP A 262 -2.15 34.81 -1.81
N TYR A 263 -2.74 34.60 -2.98
CA TYR A 263 -3.16 35.73 -3.81
C TYR A 263 -4.48 36.37 -3.37
N TYR A 264 -5.49 35.55 -3.06
CA TYR A 264 -6.84 36.04 -2.78
C TYR A 264 -7.14 36.26 -1.30
N LEU A 265 -6.59 35.43 -0.39
CA LEU A 265 -6.99 35.44 1.01
C LEU A 265 -5.99 36.09 1.97
N LYS A 266 -4.70 36.11 1.62
CA LYS A 266 -3.64 36.54 2.56
C LYS A 266 -3.90 37.85 3.29
N GLU A 267 -4.51 38.82 2.63
CA GLU A 267 -4.79 40.14 3.19
C GLU A 267 -6.27 40.32 3.65
N SER A 268 -7.12 39.33 3.39
CA SER A 268 -8.57 39.43 3.60
C SER A 268 -9.07 38.56 4.78
N ILE A 269 -8.28 37.64 5.30
CA ILE A 269 -8.64 36.75 6.42
C ILE A 269 -7.76 37.00 7.63
N SER A 270 -8.18 36.45 8.79
CA SER A 270 -7.37 36.49 10.02
C SER A 270 -6.09 35.68 9.88
N GLN A 271 -5.06 36.04 10.67
CA GLN A 271 -3.82 35.30 10.72
C GLN A 271 -4.04 33.82 11.16
N GLU A 272 -4.99 33.55 12.06
CA GLU A 272 -5.33 32.21 12.54
C GLU A 272 -5.93 31.34 11.40
N GLU A 273 -6.81 31.89 10.58
CA GLU A 273 -7.36 31.21 9.40
C GLU A 273 -6.27 30.92 8.37
N PHE A 274 -5.42 31.93 8.10
CA PHE A 274 -4.32 31.76 7.16
C PHE A 274 -3.34 30.67 7.62
N ASP A 275 -2.96 30.67 8.90
CA ASP A 275 -2.10 29.62 9.49
C ASP A 275 -2.74 28.22 9.44
N THR A 276 -4.06 28.16 9.55
CA THR A 276 -4.82 26.92 9.43
C THR A 276 -4.76 26.36 8.00
N LEU A 277 -5.00 27.20 7.00
CA LEU A 277 -4.87 26.81 5.60
C LEU A 277 -3.44 26.42 5.24
N ASP A 278 -2.43 27.11 5.77
CA ASP A 278 -1.02 26.80 5.53
C ASP A 278 -0.64 25.43 6.11
N ARG A 279 -1.07 25.11 7.34
CA ARG A 279 -0.87 23.80 7.92
C ARG A 279 -1.56 22.69 7.12
N LEU A 280 -2.79 22.94 6.65
CA LEU A 280 -3.53 21.99 5.83
C LEU A 280 -2.81 21.74 4.49
N TYR A 281 -2.34 22.82 3.86
CA TYR A 281 -1.50 22.73 2.66
C TYR A 281 -0.26 21.87 2.90
N GLN A 282 0.49 22.11 3.98
CA GLN A 282 1.69 21.33 4.30
C GLN A 282 1.38 19.84 4.47
N VAL A 283 0.28 19.50 5.12
CA VAL A 283 -0.15 18.11 5.29
C VAL A 283 -0.54 17.48 3.95
N THR A 284 -1.33 18.18 3.12
CA THR A 284 -1.75 17.64 1.81
C THR A 284 -0.58 17.49 0.86
N GLN A 285 0.32 18.47 0.80
CA GLN A 285 1.54 18.42 -0.01
C GLN A 285 2.45 17.25 0.40
N ALA A 286 2.68 17.06 1.70
CA ALA A 286 3.50 15.95 2.19
C ALA A 286 2.88 14.59 1.81
N ARG A 287 1.55 14.48 1.80
CA ARG A 287 0.83 13.28 1.36
C ARG A 287 0.90 13.07 -0.15
N GLU A 288 0.76 14.13 -0.93
CA GLU A 288 0.88 14.09 -2.40
C GLU A 288 2.28 13.70 -2.87
N ASN A 289 3.33 14.10 -2.15
CA ASN A 289 4.71 13.73 -2.44
C ASN A 289 5.06 12.30 -2.00
N GLY A 290 4.26 11.70 -1.14
CA GLY A 290 4.40 10.31 -0.69
C GLY A 290 3.60 9.29 -1.51
N ILE A 291 2.94 9.77 -2.58
CA ILE A 291 2.15 8.95 -3.52
C ILE A 291 2.96 8.67 -4.76
#